data_57f732ac6cdb90d359d561b18ecc559e
#
_entry.id   57f732ac6cdb90d359d561b18ecc559e
#
_cell.length_a   1.000
_cell.length_b   1.000
_cell.length_c   1.000
_cell.angle_alpha   90.00
_cell.angle_beta   90.00
_cell.angle_gamma   90.00
#
_symmetry.space_group_name_H-M   'P 1'
#
loop_
_entity.id
_entity.type
_entity.pdbx_description
1 polymer ?
#
loop_
_entity_poly.entity_id
_entity_poly.type
_entity_poly.pdbx_seq_one_letter_code
_entity_poly.pdbx_strand_id
1 'polypeptide(L)'
;VGIWQPQLTLSVQKQWYTADTPDGKADFNRPLGSFQWQNTIRFSKTFNIGVNASFQTKGHTGNTHMDKTNCIVSFSAYKSFFKGRFITQLFAYDLLQTGGTYLTMYNGGRTMKWEIKSNRSVHLTLRYVFNQAKSKYKGTGAGESQKARM
;
A
#
# COMPACT_ATOMS: atom_id res chain seq x y z
N VAL A 1 11.76 -19.61 -14.36
CA VAL A 1 12.74 -18.57 -14.03
C VAL A 1 12.04 -17.53 -13.19
N GLY A 2 12.44 -17.41 -11.92
CA GLY A 2 11.87 -16.41 -11.01
C GLY A 2 12.28 -15.00 -11.45
N ILE A 3 11.33 -14.08 -11.51
CA ILE A 3 11.61 -12.66 -11.75
C ILE A 3 11.54 -11.95 -10.42
N TRP A 4 12.65 -11.40 -10.00
CA TRP A 4 12.73 -10.51 -8.85
C TRP A 4 12.50 -9.07 -9.29
N GLN A 5 11.56 -8.39 -8.66
CA GLN A 5 11.17 -7.03 -8.98
C GLN A 5 11.25 -6.17 -7.70
N PRO A 6 12.43 -5.66 -7.36
CA PRO A 6 12.59 -4.72 -6.26
C PRO A 6 12.22 -3.31 -6.74
N GLN A 7 11.54 -2.56 -5.88
CA GLN A 7 11.30 -1.14 -6.04
C GLN A 7 11.68 -0.43 -4.76
N LEU A 8 12.49 0.60 -4.88
CA LEU A 8 12.95 1.42 -3.77
C LEU A 8 12.55 2.86 -4.02
N THR A 9 11.92 3.48 -3.05
CA THR A 9 11.58 4.91 -3.06
C THR A 9 12.12 5.58 -1.81
N LEU A 10 12.91 6.62 -2.01
CA LEU A 10 13.40 7.51 -0.97
C LEU A 10 12.80 8.89 -1.20
N SER A 11 12.30 9.52 -0.15
CA SER A 11 11.80 10.88 -0.18
C SER A 11 12.27 11.64 1.06
N VAL A 12 12.73 12.85 0.85
CA VAL A 12 13.05 13.80 1.93
C VAL A 12 12.34 15.10 1.61
N GLN A 13 11.52 15.53 2.55
CA GLN A 13 10.79 16.80 2.47
C GLN A 13 11.28 17.72 3.57
N LYS A 14 11.58 18.94 3.22
CA LYS A 14 11.83 20.03 4.16
C LYS A 14 10.93 21.22 3.78
N GLN A 15 10.32 21.80 4.76
CA GLN A 15 9.50 23.01 4.62
C GLN A 15 10.05 24.11 5.52
N TRP A 16 9.68 25.34 5.22
CA TRP A 16 9.92 26.51 6.05
C TRP A 16 8.53 27.12 6.33
N TYR A 17 7.99 26.77 7.48
CA TYR A 17 6.64 27.17 7.84
C TYR A 17 6.61 27.57 9.32
N THR A 18 6.04 28.74 9.61
CA THR A 18 5.83 29.23 10.97
C THR A 18 4.33 29.30 11.23
N ALA A 19 3.86 28.76 12.34
CA ALA A 19 2.47 28.81 12.74
C ALA A 19 2.32 29.32 14.17
N ASP A 20 1.16 29.90 14.45
CA ASP A 20 0.73 30.23 15.80
C ASP A 20 0.32 28.96 16.53
N THR A 21 0.89 28.75 17.70
CA THR A 21 0.57 27.64 18.62
C THR A 21 0.04 28.22 19.93
N PRO A 22 -0.54 27.41 20.82
CA PRO A 22 -0.95 27.87 22.16
C PRO A 22 0.18 28.50 22.97
N ASP A 23 1.43 28.05 22.73
CA ASP A 23 2.64 28.51 23.42
C ASP A 23 3.37 29.64 22.69
N GLY A 24 2.76 30.22 21.63
CA GLY A 24 3.35 31.25 20.78
C GLY A 24 3.68 30.78 19.38
N LYS A 25 4.53 31.52 18.66
CA LYS A 25 4.96 31.14 17.32
C LYS A 25 5.97 29.99 17.36
N ALA A 26 5.76 28.98 16.52
CA ALA A 26 6.67 27.85 16.38
C ALA A 26 7.04 27.62 14.89
N ASP A 27 8.28 27.21 14.68
CA ASP A 27 8.83 26.92 13.36
C ASP A 27 8.70 25.43 13.06
N PHE A 28 8.05 25.13 11.94
CA PHE A 28 7.87 23.77 11.42
C PHE A 28 8.84 23.52 10.25
N ASN A 29 10.12 23.41 10.56
CA ASN A 29 11.19 23.32 9.56
C ASN A 29 12.01 22.02 9.64
N ARG A 30 11.60 21.07 10.51
CA ARG A 30 12.29 19.79 10.67
C ARG A 30 12.05 18.91 9.45
N PRO A 31 13.10 18.39 8.78
CA PRO A 31 12.96 17.51 7.64
C PRO A 31 12.17 16.24 7.99
N LEU A 32 11.35 15.78 7.05
CA LEU A 32 10.63 14.52 7.11
C LEU A 32 11.18 13.61 6.02
N GLY A 33 11.73 12.47 6.42
CA GLY A 33 12.23 11.44 5.52
C GLY A 33 11.27 10.27 5.44
N SER A 34 11.12 9.69 4.28
CA SER A 34 10.43 8.43 4.09
C SER A 34 11.21 7.50 3.17
N PHE A 35 11.12 6.22 3.48
CA PHE A 35 11.71 5.13 2.73
C PHE A 35 10.63 4.07 2.50
N GLN A 36 10.48 3.62 1.26
CA GLN A 36 9.60 2.54 0.89
C GLN A 36 10.37 1.53 0.07
N TRP A 37 10.32 0.28 0.48
CA TRP A 37 10.89 -0.83 -0.23
C TRP A 37 9.79 -1.86 -0.52
N GLN A 38 9.53 -2.07 -1.80
CA GLN A 38 8.61 -3.08 -2.28
C GLN A 38 9.43 -4.13 -3.01
N ASN A 39 9.19 -5.37 -2.66
CA ASN A 39 9.96 -6.48 -3.19
C ASN A 39 9.02 -7.63 -3.54
N THR A 40 8.94 -7.96 -4.82
CA THR A 40 8.13 -9.06 -5.30
C THR A 40 9.03 -10.08 -6.00
N ILE A 41 8.94 -11.32 -5.55
CA ILE A 41 9.61 -12.47 -6.16
C ILE A 41 8.56 -13.34 -6.81
N ARG A 42 8.61 -13.45 -8.14
CA ARG A 42 7.72 -14.29 -8.93
C ARG A 42 8.40 -15.61 -9.24
N PHE A 43 8.03 -16.68 -8.57
CA PHE A 43 8.56 -18.03 -8.80
C PHE A 43 7.95 -18.68 -10.02
N SER A 44 6.70 -18.38 -10.32
CA SER A 44 5.99 -18.86 -11.50
C SER A 44 4.84 -17.92 -11.87
N LYS A 45 4.14 -18.21 -12.97
CA LYS A 45 2.90 -17.49 -13.36
C LYS A 45 1.79 -17.62 -12.31
N THR A 46 1.89 -18.64 -11.44
CA THR A 46 0.86 -18.97 -10.45
C THR A 46 1.32 -18.78 -9.00
N PHE A 47 2.58 -18.39 -8.77
CA PHE A 47 3.12 -18.24 -7.41
C PHE A 47 4.05 -17.04 -7.31
N ASN A 48 3.75 -16.13 -6.39
CA ASN A 48 4.61 -15.01 -6.03
C ASN A 48 4.58 -14.76 -4.52
N ILE A 49 5.64 -14.13 -4.05
CA ILE A 49 5.81 -13.66 -2.68
C ILE A 49 6.19 -12.19 -2.74
N GLY A 50 5.63 -11.40 -1.83
CA GLY A 50 5.97 -9.99 -1.64
C GLY A 50 6.43 -9.72 -0.20
N VAL A 51 7.46 -8.90 -0.07
CA VAL A 51 7.89 -8.31 1.20
C VAL A 51 7.98 -6.80 1.00
N ASN A 52 7.25 -6.05 1.80
CA ASN A 52 7.23 -4.60 1.73
C ASN A 52 7.66 -4.02 3.08
N ALA A 53 8.49 -3.00 3.04
CA ALA A 53 8.88 -2.23 4.20
C ALA A 53 8.65 -0.74 3.94
N SER A 54 8.09 -0.05 4.90
CA SER A 54 7.98 1.41 4.91
C SER A 54 8.57 1.95 6.20
N PHE A 55 9.31 3.03 6.07
CA PHE A 55 9.92 3.72 7.20
C PHE A 55 9.70 5.23 7.03
N GLN A 56 9.33 5.89 8.12
CA GLN A 56 9.15 7.33 8.16
C GLN A 56 9.83 7.89 9.40
N THR A 57 10.60 8.96 9.22
CA THR A 57 11.26 9.65 10.34
C THR A 57 10.28 10.57 11.08
N LYS A 58 10.70 11.06 12.23
CA LYS A 58 10.10 12.25 12.84
C LYS A 58 10.38 13.44 11.95
N GLY A 59 9.46 14.39 11.92
CA GLY A 59 9.62 15.61 11.12
C GLY A 59 8.33 16.42 11.04
N HIS A 60 8.33 17.43 10.18
CA HIS A 60 7.20 18.33 10.01
C HIS A 60 6.61 18.21 8.59
N THR A 61 5.30 18.31 8.52
CA THR A 61 4.57 18.47 7.26
C THR A 61 3.37 19.40 7.49
N GLY A 62 3.35 20.57 6.82
CA GLY A 62 2.41 21.63 7.14
C GLY A 62 2.53 22.04 8.62
N ASN A 63 1.42 22.14 9.29
CA ASN A 63 1.29 22.42 10.72
C ASN A 63 1.31 21.16 11.60
N THR A 64 1.78 20.05 11.06
CA THR A 64 1.78 18.76 11.74
C THR A 64 3.20 18.31 12.06
N HIS A 65 3.40 17.84 13.28
CA HIS A 65 4.61 17.19 13.74
C HIS A 65 4.40 15.67 13.80
N MET A 66 5.27 14.91 13.15
CA MET A 66 5.35 13.46 13.29
C MET A 66 6.16 13.13 14.55
N ASP A 67 5.48 12.69 15.60
CA ASP A 67 6.05 12.56 16.95
C ASP A 67 6.99 11.36 17.10
N LYS A 68 6.74 10.30 16.31
CA LYS A 68 7.54 9.06 16.36
C LYS A 68 7.97 8.63 14.95
N THR A 69 9.08 7.92 14.87
CA THR A 69 9.43 7.15 13.69
C THR A 69 8.45 5.99 13.54
N ASN A 70 8.09 5.71 12.29
CA ASN A 70 7.18 4.62 11.94
C ASN A 70 7.89 3.64 11.03
N CYS A 71 7.79 2.34 11.35
CA CYS A 71 8.35 1.27 10.53
C CYS A 71 7.32 0.16 10.41
N ILE A 72 6.91 -0.14 9.19
CA ILE A 72 5.93 -1.20 8.93
C ILE A 72 6.53 -2.18 7.94
N VAL A 73 6.56 -3.45 8.33
CA VAL A 73 6.97 -4.55 7.47
C VAL A 73 5.77 -5.46 7.22
N SER A 74 5.51 -5.74 5.96
CA SER A 74 4.39 -6.57 5.52
C SER A 74 4.87 -7.69 4.61
N PHE A 75 4.19 -8.81 4.68
CA PHE A 75 4.44 -9.99 3.84
C PHE A 75 3.18 -10.35 3.07
N SER A 76 3.35 -10.80 1.85
CA SER A 76 2.26 -11.36 1.04
C SER A 76 2.71 -12.60 0.29
N ALA A 77 1.80 -13.54 0.13
CA ALA A 77 2.00 -14.70 -0.73
C ALA A 77 0.72 -14.95 -1.54
N TYR A 78 0.90 -15.21 -2.80
CA TYR A 78 -0.17 -15.53 -3.74
C TYR A 78 0.11 -16.87 -4.41
N LYS A 79 -0.88 -17.76 -4.42
CA LYS A 79 -0.83 -19.01 -5.16
C LYS A 79 -2.13 -19.27 -5.86
N SER A 80 -2.05 -19.59 -7.14
CA SER A 80 -3.17 -20.01 -7.97
C SER A 80 -3.03 -21.49 -8.34
N PHE A 81 -4.12 -22.25 -8.22
CA PHE A 81 -4.22 -23.67 -8.50
C PHE A 81 -5.30 -23.91 -9.57
N PHE A 82 -5.30 -25.09 -10.16
CA PHE A 82 -6.33 -25.56 -11.09
C PHE A 82 -6.63 -24.57 -12.23
N LYS A 83 -5.57 -24.05 -12.87
CA LYS A 83 -5.67 -23.07 -13.98
C LYS A 83 -6.44 -21.79 -13.58
N GLY A 84 -6.26 -21.33 -12.34
CA GLY A 84 -6.88 -20.10 -11.84
C GLY A 84 -8.23 -20.29 -11.15
N ARG A 85 -8.74 -21.52 -11.05
CA ARG A 85 -10.03 -21.77 -10.38
C ARG A 85 -9.95 -21.64 -8.86
N PHE A 86 -8.81 -21.96 -8.26
CA PHE A 86 -8.60 -21.80 -6.82
C PHE A 86 -7.42 -20.89 -6.55
N ILE A 87 -7.64 -19.85 -5.78
CA ILE A 87 -6.66 -18.83 -5.44
C ILE A 87 -6.55 -18.73 -3.93
N THR A 88 -5.31 -18.79 -3.44
CA THR A 88 -4.95 -18.56 -2.05
C THR A 88 -4.10 -17.29 -1.96
N GLN A 89 -4.47 -16.38 -1.08
CA GLN A 89 -3.71 -15.19 -0.76
C GLN A 89 -3.50 -15.13 0.75
N LEU A 90 -2.24 -14.98 1.15
CA LEU A 90 -1.84 -14.70 2.53
C LEU A 90 -1.28 -13.29 2.57
N PHE A 91 -1.74 -12.50 3.52
CA PHE A 91 -1.21 -11.16 3.78
C PHE A 91 -1.01 -10.99 5.28
N ALA A 92 0.20 -10.61 5.67
CA ALA A 92 0.55 -10.30 7.04
C ALA A 92 1.03 -8.85 7.11
N TYR A 93 0.38 -8.06 7.94
CA TYR A 93 0.62 -6.63 8.09
C TYR A 93 1.31 -6.36 9.42
N ASP A 94 2.26 -5.42 9.39
CA ASP A 94 3.02 -4.94 10.55
C ASP A 94 3.64 -6.07 11.38
N LEU A 95 4.45 -6.90 10.71
CA LEU A 95 5.10 -8.07 11.31
C LEU A 95 5.92 -7.74 12.55
N LEU A 96 6.54 -6.57 12.58
CA LEU A 96 7.37 -6.11 13.69
C LEU A 96 6.56 -5.46 14.81
N GLN A 97 5.28 -5.15 14.57
CA GLN A 97 4.40 -4.43 15.51
C GLN A 97 4.97 -3.07 15.94
N THR A 98 5.61 -2.39 14.99
CA THR A 98 6.26 -1.09 15.18
C THR A 98 5.55 0.04 14.45
N GLY A 99 4.51 -0.28 13.70
CA GLY A 99 3.69 0.69 12.98
C GLY A 99 2.78 1.50 13.90
N GLY A 100 2.30 2.62 13.40
CA GLY A 100 1.33 3.47 14.08
C GLY A 100 1.28 4.87 13.48
N THR A 101 0.30 5.62 13.90
CA THR A 101 0.17 7.05 13.59
C THR A 101 0.33 7.84 14.88
N TYR A 102 1.40 8.61 14.95
CA TYR A 102 1.74 9.43 16.10
C TYR A 102 2.04 10.84 15.60
N LEU A 103 1.08 11.72 15.69
CA LEU A 103 1.21 13.07 15.20
C LEU A 103 0.56 14.09 16.12
N THR A 104 1.12 15.29 16.13
CA THR A 104 0.57 16.47 16.77
C THR A 104 0.31 17.53 15.73
N MET A 105 -0.92 17.98 15.61
CA MET A 105 -1.35 19.03 14.69
C MET A 105 -1.66 20.30 15.45
N TYR A 106 -1.19 21.43 14.94
CA TYR A 106 -1.41 22.77 15.50
C TYR A 106 -2.32 23.56 14.56
N ASN A 107 -3.43 24.07 15.09
CA ASN A 107 -4.39 24.83 14.30
C ASN A 107 -5.00 25.97 15.13
N GLY A 108 -4.60 27.19 14.84
CA GLY A 108 -5.19 28.41 15.40
C GLY A 108 -5.29 28.43 16.93
N GLY A 109 -4.21 28.17 17.64
CA GLY A 109 -4.17 28.12 19.09
C GLY A 109 -4.75 26.83 19.72
N ARG A 110 -5.05 25.83 18.90
CA ARG A 110 -5.47 24.48 19.34
C ARG A 110 -4.45 23.44 18.95
N THR A 111 -4.23 22.49 19.85
CA THR A 111 -3.36 21.33 19.62
C THR A 111 -4.21 20.07 19.57
N MET A 112 -4.07 19.27 18.51
CA MET A 112 -4.68 17.95 18.39
C MET A 112 -3.58 16.91 18.34
N LYS A 113 -3.64 15.94 19.24
CA LYS A 113 -2.69 14.83 19.29
C LYS A 113 -3.39 13.52 18.90
N TRP A 114 -2.75 12.78 17.98
CA TRP A 114 -3.21 11.47 17.53
C TRP A 114 -2.18 10.42 17.89
N GLU A 115 -2.60 9.40 18.58
CA GLU A 115 -1.76 8.28 18.94
C GLU A 115 -2.52 6.98 18.68
N ILE A 116 -2.33 6.42 17.49
CA ILE A 116 -2.96 5.19 17.05
C ILE A 116 -1.86 4.17 16.79
N LYS A 117 -1.81 3.11 17.58
CA LYS A 117 -0.91 1.98 17.35
C LYS A 117 -1.44 1.16 16.18
N SER A 118 -0.54 0.71 15.34
CA SER A 118 -0.88 -0.30 14.32
C SER A 118 -1.18 -1.64 14.97
N ASN A 119 -2.13 -2.36 14.39
CA ASN A 119 -2.44 -3.72 14.81
C ASN A 119 -1.81 -4.70 13.82
N ARG A 120 -0.97 -5.60 14.34
CA ARG A 120 -0.52 -6.75 13.57
C ARG A 120 -1.74 -7.56 13.13
N SER A 121 -1.81 -7.86 11.85
CA SER A 121 -2.90 -8.67 11.31
C SER A 121 -2.39 -9.69 10.28
N VAL A 122 -3.07 -10.80 10.22
CA VAL A 122 -2.84 -11.84 9.22
C VAL A 122 -4.18 -12.15 8.56
N HIS A 123 -4.22 -12.05 7.24
CA HIS A 123 -5.41 -12.30 6.43
C HIS A 123 -5.12 -13.48 5.50
N LEU A 124 -5.96 -14.49 5.54
CA LEU A 124 -5.99 -15.59 4.58
C LEU A 124 -7.26 -15.48 3.74
N THR A 125 -7.10 -15.32 2.45
CA THR A 125 -8.20 -15.30 1.49
C THR A 125 -8.13 -16.54 0.62
N LEU A 126 -9.22 -17.29 0.57
CA LEU A 126 -9.42 -18.43 -0.30
C LEU A 126 -10.56 -18.10 -1.27
N ARG A 127 -10.29 -18.16 -2.56
CA ARG A 127 -11.29 -17.92 -3.61
C ARG A 127 -11.38 -19.11 -4.55
N TYR A 128 -12.57 -19.65 -4.69
CA TYR A 128 -12.86 -20.68 -5.67
C TYR A 128 -13.86 -20.15 -6.70
N VAL A 129 -13.56 -20.33 -7.97
CA VAL A 129 -14.41 -19.90 -9.08
C VAL A 129 -15.13 -21.12 -9.65
N PHE A 130 -16.42 -21.20 -9.37
CA PHE A 130 -17.31 -22.24 -9.92
C PHE A 130 -17.71 -21.84 -11.35
N ASN A 131 -17.80 -22.78 -12.25
CA ASN A 131 -18.37 -22.63 -13.60
C ASN A 131 -18.01 -21.31 -14.32
N GLN A 132 -16.78 -21.18 -14.76
CA GLN A 132 -16.50 -20.21 -15.82
C GLN A 132 -17.16 -20.73 -17.10
N ALA A 133 -18.41 -20.32 -17.33
CA ALA A 133 -19.02 -20.44 -18.63
C ALA A 133 -18.13 -19.65 -19.60
N LYS A 134 -17.37 -20.37 -20.45
CA LYS A 134 -16.76 -19.73 -21.59
C LYS A 134 -17.90 -19.14 -22.38
N SER A 135 -17.96 -17.83 -22.51
CA SER A 135 -18.90 -17.19 -23.43
C SER A 135 -18.71 -17.84 -24.81
N LYS A 136 -19.62 -18.73 -25.17
CA LYS A 136 -19.68 -19.34 -26.50
C LYS A 136 -20.21 -18.35 -27.53
N TYR A 137 -20.52 -17.14 -27.12
CA TYR A 137 -21.01 -16.11 -28.03
C TYR A 137 -19.80 -15.56 -28.81
N LYS A 138 -19.45 -16.27 -29.87
CA LYS A 138 -18.83 -15.65 -31.02
C LYS A 138 -19.98 -14.94 -31.74
N GLY A 139 -20.22 -13.68 -31.39
CA GLY A 139 -21.15 -12.85 -32.11
C GLY A 139 -20.69 -12.81 -33.57
N THR A 140 -21.42 -13.46 -34.45
CA THR A 140 -21.43 -13.10 -35.86
C THR A 140 -21.86 -11.64 -35.86
N GLY A 141 -20.94 -10.72 -36.22
CA GLY A 141 -21.21 -9.29 -36.22
C GLY A 141 -22.49 -9.01 -37.00
N ALA A 142 -23.32 -8.14 -36.49
CA ALA A 142 -24.61 -7.75 -37.08
C ALA A 142 -24.52 -7.18 -38.51
N GLY A 143 -23.42 -7.34 -39.21
CA GLY A 143 -23.18 -6.88 -40.56
C GLY A 143 -22.84 -7.98 -41.58
N GLU A 144 -22.58 -9.22 -41.17
CA GLU A 144 -22.21 -10.27 -42.17
C GLU A 144 -23.38 -10.74 -43.03
N SER A 145 -24.60 -10.73 -42.50
CA SER A 145 -25.80 -11.04 -43.25
C SER A 145 -26.18 -9.96 -44.30
N GLN A 146 -25.68 -8.74 -44.15
CA GLN A 146 -25.87 -7.67 -45.14
C GLN A 146 -24.79 -7.65 -46.23
N LYS A 147 -23.56 -8.07 -45.92
CA LYS A 147 -22.49 -8.20 -46.91
C LYS A 147 -22.71 -9.34 -47.92
N ALA A 148 -23.50 -10.36 -47.56
CA ALA A 148 -23.81 -11.47 -48.44
C ALA A 148 -24.96 -11.14 -49.43
N ARG A 149 -25.54 -9.93 -49.36
CA ARG A 149 -26.61 -9.48 -50.25
C ARG A 149 -26.21 -8.38 -51.24
N MET A 150 -24.92 -8.01 -51.22
CA MET A 150 -24.27 -7.16 -52.23
C MET A 150 -23.41 -8.03 -53.13
#